data_0efad057e39ed1a8bec6cbc3c7dec548
#
_entry.id   0efad057e39ed1a8bec6cbc3c7dec548
#
_cell.length_a   1.000
_cell.length_b   1.000
_cell.length_c   1.000
_cell.angle_alpha   90.00
_cell.angle_beta   90.00
_cell.angle_gamma   90.00
#
_symmetry.space_group_name_H-M   'P 1'
#
loop_
_entity.id
_entity.type
_entity.pdbx_description
1 polymer ?
#
loop_
_entity_poly.entity_id
_entity_poly.type
_entity_poly.pdbx_seq_one_letter_code
_entity_poly.pdbx_strand_id
1 'polypeptide(L)'
;MRLYHGSNVIIDTINLAMCRPYKDFGKGFYLTDIKEQAEKMAVRVSTIYGGSPVVNVFEIEDDFKKIDDIKVKDFGLETTEEWATFVMNNRNRILTDVTNSLCNQDNKYDIVIGPVADDNMALLFRQYENEMIDFATLLKGMIYKKTSSQYSFHTEKSIKLLRKVEYYYG
;
A
#
# COMPACT_ATOMS: atom_id res chain seq x y z
N MET A 1 14.53 5.30 9.15
CA MET A 1 13.24 4.99 9.80
C MET A 1 12.94 3.49 9.77
N ARG A 2 12.13 2.97 10.72
CA ARG A 2 11.67 1.57 10.71
C ARG A 2 10.32 1.43 10.05
N LEU A 3 10.16 0.36 9.25
CA LEU A 3 8.93 -0.02 8.58
C LEU A 3 8.60 -1.48 8.90
N TYR A 4 7.32 -1.77 9.04
CA TYR A 4 6.79 -3.06 9.50
C TYR A 4 5.92 -3.70 8.44
N HIS A 5 6.08 -5.01 8.25
CA HIS A 5 5.25 -5.81 7.35
C HIS A 5 4.64 -6.98 8.11
N GLY A 6 3.32 -6.99 8.22
CA GLY A 6 2.57 -8.10 8.82
C GLY A 6 2.33 -9.22 7.81
N SER A 7 2.73 -10.44 8.17
CA SER A 7 2.66 -11.64 7.33
C SER A 7 2.34 -12.88 8.17
N ASN A 8 2.20 -14.02 7.53
CA ASN A 8 2.15 -15.34 8.16
C ASN A 8 3.47 -16.12 8.02
N VAL A 9 4.49 -15.48 7.46
CA VAL A 9 5.81 -16.07 7.22
C VAL A 9 6.94 -15.06 7.48
N ILE A 10 8.11 -15.59 7.81
CA ILE A 10 9.34 -14.79 7.85
C ILE A 10 9.77 -14.49 6.41
N ILE A 11 10.07 -13.22 6.13
CA ILE A 11 10.53 -12.77 4.81
C ILE A 11 12.01 -12.42 4.91
N ASP A 12 12.87 -13.29 4.41
CA ASP A 12 14.31 -13.05 4.36
C ASP A 12 14.72 -12.24 3.13
N THR A 13 14.03 -12.48 2.03
CA THR A 13 14.24 -11.76 0.77
C THR A 13 12.89 -11.34 0.20
N ILE A 14 12.76 -10.05 -0.12
CA ILE A 14 11.56 -9.52 -0.75
C ILE A 14 11.51 -9.99 -2.21
N ASN A 15 10.41 -10.61 -2.61
CA ASN A 15 10.16 -11.05 -3.97
C ASN A 15 8.90 -10.38 -4.53
N LEU A 16 9.08 -9.39 -5.39
CA LEU A 16 7.96 -8.64 -5.99
C LEU A 16 7.07 -9.51 -6.87
N ALA A 17 7.57 -10.65 -7.40
CA ALA A 17 6.73 -11.56 -8.18
C ALA A 17 5.60 -12.17 -7.34
N MET A 18 5.83 -12.35 -6.03
CA MET A 18 4.84 -12.88 -5.07
C MET A 18 3.81 -11.85 -4.63
N CYS A 19 4.04 -10.55 -4.92
CA CYS A 19 3.11 -9.49 -4.55
C CYS A 19 1.84 -9.54 -5.40
N ARG A 20 0.70 -9.22 -4.76
CA ARG A 20 -0.60 -9.23 -5.45
C ARG A 20 -0.80 -7.94 -6.25
N PRO A 21 -1.33 -8.05 -7.48
CA PRO A 21 -1.75 -6.88 -8.25
C PRO A 21 -3.04 -6.26 -7.68
N TYR A 22 -3.42 -5.11 -8.21
CA TYR A 22 -4.68 -4.42 -7.92
C TYR A 22 -4.87 -4.08 -6.44
N LYS A 23 -3.78 -3.74 -5.77
CA LYS A 23 -3.78 -3.11 -4.45
C LYS A 23 -3.93 -1.59 -4.57
N ASP A 24 -4.06 -0.90 -3.44
CA ASP A 24 -4.27 0.56 -3.39
C ASP A 24 -3.31 1.36 -4.27
N PHE A 25 -2.05 0.96 -4.29
CA PHE A 25 -0.99 1.61 -5.07
C PHE A 25 -0.40 0.72 -6.16
N GLY A 26 -1.09 -0.37 -6.53
CA GLY A 26 -0.66 -1.33 -7.51
C GLY A 26 0.08 -2.53 -6.90
N LYS A 27 0.79 -3.30 -7.75
CA LYS A 27 1.55 -4.47 -7.33
C LYS A 27 2.84 -4.04 -6.66
N GLY A 28 3.03 -4.34 -5.38
CA GLY A 28 4.21 -3.95 -4.62
C GLY A 28 4.30 -4.62 -3.25
N PHE A 29 5.41 -4.37 -2.57
CA PHE A 29 5.65 -4.79 -1.20
C PHE A 29 5.23 -3.66 -0.25
N TYR A 30 4.25 -3.92 0.60
CA TYR A 30 3.59 -2.94 1.45
C TYR A 30 4.06 -3.01 2.89
N LEU A 31 4.39 -1.86 3.47
CA LEU A 31 4.81 -1.70 4.85
C LEU A 31 4.05 -0.53 5.50
N THR A 32 4.17 -0.42 6.81
CA THR A 32 3.67 0.70 7.61
C THR A 32 4.72 1.14 8.61
N ASP A 33 4.69 2.39 9.02
CA ASP A 33 5.48 2.92 10.15
C ASP A 33 4.81 2.69 11.52
N ILE A 34 3.59 2.13 11.52
CA ILE A 34 2.81 1.86 12.72
C ILE A 34 2.86 0.36 13.06
N LYS A 35 3.59 0.03 14.12
CA LYS A 35 3.82 -1.34 14.59
C LYS A 35 2.51 -2.13 14.79
N GLU A 36 1.57 -1.55 15.51
CA GLU A 36 0.28 -2.17 15.85
C GLU A 36 -0.56 -2.48 14.61
N GLN A 37 -0.39 -1.72 13.54
CA GLN A 37 -1.05 -1.98 12.27
C GLN A 37 -0.47 -3.23 11.59
N ALA A 38 0.83 -3.38 11.61
CA ALA A 38 1.49 -4.58 11.07
C ALA A 38 1.12 -5.83 11.89
N GLU A 39 1.02 -5.73 13.22
CA GLU A 39 0.57 -6.81 14.11
C GLU A 39 -0.85 -7.27 13.75
N LYS A 40 -1.79 -6.33 13.63
CA LYS A 40 -3.17 -6.64 13.20
C LYS A 40 -3.20 -7.30 11.81
N MET A 41 -2.36 -6.83 10.88
CA MET A 41 -2.26 -7.44 9.56
C MET A 41 -1.67 -8.84 9.62
N ALA A 42 -0.65 -9.09 10.45
CA ALA A 42 -0.06 -10.41 10.65
C ALA A 42 -1.10 -11.42 11.17
N VAL A 43 -1.88 -11.05 12.18
CA VAL A 43 -2.99 -11.86 12.69
C VAL A 43 -4.02 -12.14 11.61
N ARG A 44 -4.45 -11.11 10.86
CA ARG A 44 -5.42 -11.28 9.76
C ARG A 44 -4.91 -12.24 8.69
N VAL A 45 -3.66 -12.08 8.27
CA VAL A 45 -3.05 -12.91 7.21
C VAL A 45 -2.90 -14.37 7.68
N SER A 46 -2.42 -14.60 8.91
CA SER A 46 -2.27 -15.95 9.47
C SER A 46 -3.63 -16.64 9.67
N THR A 47 -4.67 -15.91 10.04
CA THR A 47 -6.04 -16.44 10.15
C THR A 47 -6.59 -16.91 8.80
N ILE A 48 -6.32 -16.16 7.72
CA ILE A 48 -6.84 -16.47 6.37
C ILE A 48 -6.04 -17.59 5.69
N TYR A 49 -4.71 -17.58 5.81
CA TYR A 49 -3.82 -18.44 5.03
C TYR A 49 -3.09 -19.50 5.86
N GLY A 50 -3.33 -19.54 7.17
CA GLY A 50 -2.60 -20.40 8.10
C GLY A 50 -1.21 -19.85 8.44
N GLY A 51 -0.47 -20.61 9.25
CA GLY A 51 0.84 -20.19 9.75
C GLY A 51 0.74 -19.39 11.04
N SER A 52 1.81 -18.71 11.42
CA SER A 52 1.89 -17.89 12.63
C SER A 52 1.89 -16.41 12.26
N PRO A 53 1.29 -15.53 13.08
CA PRO A 53 1.38 -14.09 12.85
C PRO A 53 2.82 -13.62 13.03
N VAL A 54 3.43 -13.09 11.98
CA VAL A 54 4.82 -12.63 11.95
C VAL A 54 4.86 -11.18 11.49
N VAL A 55 5.57 -10.34 12.23
CA VAL A 55 5.91 -9.00 11.80
C VAL A 55 7.38 -8.99 11.36
N ASN A 56 7.61 -8.67 10.10
CA ASN A 56 8.94 -8.48 9.53
C ASN A 56 9.31 -6.99 9.62
N VAL A 57 10.48 -6.67 10.13
CA VAL A 57 10.94 -5.30 10.36
C VAL A 57 12.08 -4.96 9.40
N PHE A 58 11.90 -3.84 8.72
CA PHE A 58 12.88 -3.30 7.79
C PHE A 58 13.28 -1.88 8.21
N GLU A 59 14.46 -1.48 7.83
CA GLU A 59 14.93 -0.11 7.94
C GLU A 59 15.21 0.48 6.56
N ILE A 60 14.91 1.76 6.43
CA ILE A 60 15.25 2.57 5.27
C ILE A 60 15.83 3.90 5.76
N GLU A 61 16.79 4.46 5.01
CA GLU A 61 17.34 5.78 5.31
C GLU A 61 16.25 6.87 5.22
N ASP A 62 16.30 7.87 6.09
CA ASP A 62 15.25 8.90 6.17
C ASP A 62 15.18 9.80 4.93
N ASP A 63 16.30 9.92 4.22
CA ASP A 63 16.42 10.75 3.01
C ASP A 63 16.20 9.98 1.69
N PHE A 64 15.65 8.76 1.73
CA PHE A 64 15.38 7.95 0.53
C PHE A 64 14.58 8.68 -0.56
N LYS A 65 13.75 9.66 -0.16
CA LYS A 65 12.97 10.51 -1.09
C LYS A 65 13.84 11.45 -1.93
N LYS A 66 15.12 11.66 -1.54
CA LYS A 66 16.07 12.54 -2.23
C LYS A 66 16.97 11.80 -3.22
N ILE A 67 16.83 10.49 -3.34
CA ILE A 67 17.62 9.67 -4.26
C ILE A 67 17.14 9.93 -5.69
N ASP A 68 17.96 10.53 -6.52
CA ASP A 68 17.61 10.99 -7.88
C ASP A 68 17.02 9.89 -8.79
N ASP A 69 17.48 8.65 -8.64
CA ASP A 69 17.02 7.51 -9.45
C ASP A 69 15.76 6.83 -8.88
N ILE A 70 15.19 7.32 -7.80
CA ILE A 70 13.98 6.77 -7.15
C ILE A 70 12.80 7.72 -7.33
N LYS A 71 11.80 7.28 -8.08
CA LYS A 71 10.56 8.04 -8.28
C LYS A 71 9.59 7.77 -7.14
N VAL A 72 9.39 8.76 -6.29
CA VAL A 72 8.47 8.68 -5.14
C VAL A 72 7.20 9.48 -5.42
N LYS A 73 6.02 8.86 -5.22
CA LYS A 73 4.73 9.54 -5.14
C LYS A 73 4.30 9.54 -3.67
N ASP A 74 4.15 10.72 -3.09
CA ASP A 74 3.74 10.88 -1.70
C ASP A 74 2.44 11.69 -1.63
N PHE A 75 1.37 11.05 -1.14
CA PHE A 75 0.06 11.68 -0.95
C PHE A 75 -0.09 12.35 0.42
N GLY A 76 0.90 12.21 1.31
CA GLY A 76 0.79 12.66 2.69
C GLY A 76 -0.17 11.81 3.52
N LEU A 77 -0.84 12.43 4.49
CA LEU A 77 -1.71 11.75 5.46
C LEU A 77 -3.20 11.93 5.17
N GLU A 78 -3.56 12.76 4.22
CA GLU A 78 -4.96 13.13 3.94
C GLU A 78 -5.51 12.33 2.75
N THR A 79 -6.78 11.94 2.88
CA THR A 79 -7.53 11.33 1.79
C THR A 79 -8.04 12.41 0.84
N THR A 80 -7.29 12.67 -0.22
CA THR A 80 -7.65 13.65 -1.26
C THR A 80 -8.35 12.99 -2.43
N GLU A 81 -8.95 13.80 -3.31
CA GLU A 81 -9.52 13.33 -4.58
C GLU A 81 -8.45 12.66 -5.46
N GLU A 82 -7.25 13.23 -5.52
CA GLU A 82 -6.13 12.66 -6.25
C GLU A 82 -5.76 11.26 -5.73
N TRP A 83 -5.65 11.11 -4.41
CA TRP A 83 -5.39 9.81 -3.78
C TRP A 83 -6.52 8.81 -4.07
N ALA A 84 -7.79 9.23 -3.97
CA ALA A 84 -8.93 8.37 -4.22
C ALA A 84 -8.94 7.85 -5.67
N THR A 85 -8.76 8.75 -6.63
CA THR A 85 -8.67 8.41 -8.05
C THR A 85 -7.50 7.45 -8.31
N PHE A 86 -6.34 7.69 -7.68
CA PHE A 86 -5.18 6.83 -7.80
C PHE A 86 -5.47 5.41 -7.27
N VAL A 87 -6.08 5.29 -6.09
CA VAL A 87 -6.44 3.99 -5.50
C VAL A 87 -7.45 3.26 -6.37
N MET A 88 -8.50 3.94 -6.84
CA MET A 88 -9.53 3.34 -7.69
C MET A 88 -8.93 2.83 -9.01
N ASN A 89 -8.11 3.63 -9.67
CA ASN A 89 -7.46 3.23 -10.91
C ASN A 89 -6.51 2.03 -10.71
N ASN A 90 -5.77 1.97 -9.60
CA ASN A 90 -4.92 0.83 -9.29
C ASN A 90 -5.71 -0.46 -9.03
N ARG A 91 -6.89 -0.36 -8.42
CA ARG A 91 -7.78 -1.50 -8.16
C ARG A 91 -8.57 -1.93 -9.39
N ASN A 92 -8.69 -1.07 -10.39
CA ASN A 92 -9.44 -1.33 -11.62
C ASN A 92 -8.71 -2.35 -12.52
N ARG A 93 -9.29 -3.56 -12.66
CA ARG A 93 -8.72 -4.66 -13.44
C ARG A 93 -8.90 -4.51 -14.95
N ILE A 94 -9.80 -3.63 -15.37
CA ILE A 94 -10.12 -3.39 -16.78
C ILE A 94 -9.61 -2.04 -17.29
N LEU A 95 -8.77 -1.35 -16.50
CA LEU A 95 -8.15 -0.10 -16.91
C LEU A 95 -7.25 -0.34 -18.13
N THR A 96 -7.53 0.30 -19.25
CA THR A 96 -6.83 0.11 -20.52
C THR A 96 -5.70 1.09 -20.74
N ASP A 97 -5.89 2.35 -20.33
CA ASP A 97 -4.87 3.40 -20.50
C ASP A 97 -4.08 3.63 -19.21
N VAL A 98 -3.31 2.60 -18.81
CA VAL A 98 -2.52 2.61 -17.58
C VAL A 98 -1.44 3.70 -17.60
N THR A 99 -0.81 3.93 -18.76
CA THR A 99 0.32 4.86 -18.88
C THR A 99 -0.09 6.31 -18.62
N ASN A 100 -1.24 6.73 -19.14
CA ASN A 100 -1.73 8.12 -19.01
C ASN A 100 -2.67 8.29 -17.82
N SER A 101 -3.13 7.19 -17.21
CA SER A 101 -4.00 7.27 -16.03
C SER A 101 -3.23 7.61 -14.77
N LEU A 102 -3.90 8.24 -13.82
CA LEU A 102 -3.39 8.46 -12.47
C LEU A 102 -3.41 7.13 -11.69
N CYS A 103 -2.36 6.32 -11.84
CA CYS A 103 -2.19 5.02 -11.21
C CYS A 103 -0.72 4.60 -11.20
N ASN A 104 -0.42 3.41 -10.66
CA ASN A 104 0.91 2.79 -10.67
C ASN A 104 0.87 1.33 -11.14
N GLN A 105 -0.10 0.95 -11.97
CA GLN A 105 -0.15 -0.42 -12.51
C GLN A 105 1.03 -0.73 -13.45
N ASP A 106 1.65 0.30 -14.03
CA ASP A 106 2.84 0.23 -14.89
C ASP A 106 4.16 0.45 -14.12
N ASN A 107 4.11 0.55 -12.79
CA ASN A 107 5.26 0.84 -11.92
C ASN A 107 6.02 2.12 -12.30
N LYS A 108 5.32 3.16 -12.77
CA LYS A 108 5.94 4.47 -13.07
C LYS A 108 6.54 5.15 -11.84
N TYR A 109 6.06 4.82 -10.65
CA TYR A 109 6.63 5.20 -9.36
C TYR A 109 7.27 3.98 -8.69
N ASP A 110 8.48 4.16 -8.18
CA ASP A 110 9.21 3.11 -7.45
C ASP A 110 8.67 2.91 -6.04
N ILE A 111 8.29 4.02 -5.40
CA ILE A 111 7.71 4.05 -4.06
C ILE A 111 6.46 4.91 -4.07
N VAL A 112 5.38 4.42 -3.46
CA VAL A 112 4.17 5.22 -3.22
C VAL A 112 3.88 5.22 -1.72
N ILE A 113 3.59 6.42 -1.19
CA ILE A 113 3.29 6.65 0.22
C ILE A 113 1.93 7.34 0.30
N GLY A 114 1.10 6.93 1.24
CA GLY A 114 -0.19 7.57 1.43
C GLY A 114 -1.11 6.83 2.40
N PRO A 115 -2.33 7.33 2.58
CA PRO A 115 -3.32 6.72 3.45
C PRO A 115 -3.67 5.29 3.04
N VAL A 116 -4.03 4.46 4.02
CA VAL A 116 -4.60 3.12 3.78
C VAL A 116 -6.09 3.26 3.51
N ALA A 117 -6.59 2.65 2.44
CA ALA A 117 -8.03 2.49 2.26
C ALA A 117 -8.55 1.37 3.17
N ASP A 118 -9.22 1.75 4.25
CA ASP A 118 -9.82 0.80 5.20
C ASP A 118 -11.02 0.03 4.61
N ASP A 119 -11.57 -0.91 5.37
CA ASP A 119 -12.69 -1.75 4.92
C ASP A 119 -13.97 -0.94 4.60
N ASN A 120 -14.19 0.21 5.26
CA ASN A 120 -15.31 1.09 4.98
C ASN A 120 -15.10 1.86 3.66
N MET A 121 -13.88 2.30 3.40
CA MET A 121 -13.53 2.90 2.10
C MET A 121 -13.64 1.87 0.98
N ALA A 122 -13.24 0.63 1.21
CA ALA A 122 -13.43 -0.45 0.25
C ALA A 122 -14.91 -0.71 -0.08
N LEU A 123 -15.82 -0.51 0.88
CA LEU A 123 -17.26 -0.56 0.62
C LEU A 123 -17.71 0.61 -0.25
N LEU A 124 -17.28 1.84 0.05
CA LEU A 124 -17.60 3.03 -0.74
C LEU A 124 -17.10 2.90 -2.19
N PHE A 125 -15.87 2.39 -2.38
CA PHE A 125 -15.34 2.12 -3.72
C PHE A 125 -16.22 1.14 -4.49
N ARG A 126 -16.65 0.03 -3.86
CA ARG A 126 -17.56 -0.94 -4.49
C ARG A 126 -18.92 -0.34 -4.84
N GLN A 127 -19.47 0.51 -3.98
CA GLN A 127 -20.73 1.20 -4.27
C GLN A 127 -20.59 2.15 -5.46
N TYR A 128 -19.48 2.85 -5.56
CA TYR A 128 -19.18 3.71 -6.71
C TYR A 128 -18.97 2.90 -8.00
N GLU A 129 -18.18 1.84 -7.96
CA GLU A 129 -17.94 0.94 -9.10
C GLU A 129 -19.23 0.28 -9.63
N ASN A 130 -20.21 0.04 -8.75
CA ASN A 130 -21.54 -0.49 -9.11
C ASN A 130 -22.57 0.63 -9.39
N GLU A 131 -22.13 1.87 -9.59
CA GLU A 131 -22.97 3.04 -9.89
C GLU A 131 -24.08 3.32 -8.85
N MET A 132 -23.93 2.82 -7.62
CA MET A 132 -24.85 3.02 -6.50
C MET A 132 -24.71 4.40 -5.86
N ILE A 133 -23.53 5.01 -5.96
CA ILE A 133 -23.24 6.38 -5.49
C ILE A 133 -22.42 7.12 -6.56
N ASP A 134 -22.53 8.43 -6.58
CA ASP A 134 -21.69 9.28 -7.41
C ASP A 134 -20.33 9.58 -6.78
N PHE A 135 -19.42 10.14 -7.58
CA PHE A 135 -18.06 10.44 -7.13
C PHE A 135 -18.02 11.48 -5.98
N ALA A 136 -18.93 12.44 -6.00
CA ALA A 136 -19.04 13.43 -4.93
C ALA A 136 -19.42 12.80 -3.58
N THR A 137 -20.33 11.81 -3.60
CA THR A 137 -20.72 11.04 -2.42
C THR A 137 -19.58 10.17 -1.92
N LEU A 138 -18.84 9.51 -2.84
CA LEU A 138 -17.62 8.77 -2.51
C LEU A 138 -16.63 9.66 -1.77
N LEU A 139 -16.28 10.82 -2.32
CA LEU A 139 -15.34 11.77 -1.71
C LEU A 139 -15.79 12.22 -0.32
N LYS A 140 -17.06 12.59 -0.15
CA LYS A 140 -17.62 12.98 1.15
C LYS A 140 -17.47 11.87 2.20
N GLY A 141 -17.66 10.62 1.80
CA GLY A 141 -17.51 9.47 2.69
C GLY A 141 -16.05 9.21 3.12
N MET A 142 -15.09 9.72 2.36
CA MET A 142 -13.66 9.52 2.61
C MET A 142 -13.02 10.62 3.47
N ILE A 143 -13.43 11.88 3.31
CA ILE A 143 -12.80 13.09 3.90
C ILE A 143 -12.72 13.05 5.44
N TYR A 144 -13.57 12.30 6.12
CA TYR A 144 -13.68 12.33 7.59
C TYR A 144 -12.94 11.18 8.29
N LYS A 145 -12.12 10.41 7.59
CA LYS A 145 -11.46 9.25 8.20
C LYS A 145 -9.97 9.51 8.41
N LYS A 146 -9.55 9.49 9.66
CA LYS A 146 -8.13 9.36 10.00
C LYS A 146 -7.67 7.96 9.56
N THR A 147 -6.78 7.92 8.60
CA THR A 147 -6.16 6.70 8.12
C THR A 147 -4.70 6.66 8.53
N SER A 148 -4.18 5.47 8.66
CA SER A 148 -2.75 5.23 8.82
C SER A 148 -2.04 5.28 7.47
N SER A 149 -0.76 5.60 7.48
CA SER A 149 0.06 5.60 6.27
C SER A 149 0.54 4.20 5.92
N GLN A 150 0.63 3.96 4.62
CA GLN A 150 1.31 2.80 4.05
C GLN A 150 2.40 3.26 3.09
N TYR A 151 3.46 2.46 3.04
CA TYR A 151 4.61 2.60 2.15
C TYR A 151 4.63 1.40 1.22
N SER A 152 4.60 1.61 -0.07
CA SER A 152 4.62 0.52 -1.05
C SER A 152 5.82 0.65 -1.99
N PHE A 153 6.51 -0.46 -2.18
CA PHE A 153 7.75 -0.57 -2.97
C PHE A 153 7.46 -1.45 -4.18
N HIS A 154 7.68 -0.92 -5.38
CA HIS A 154 7.17 -1.50 -6.62
C HIS A 154 8.26 -2.04 -7.56
N THR A 155 9.52 -1.64 -7.36
CA THR A 155 10.63 -1.99 -8.27
C THR A 155 11.80 -2.61 -7.51
N GLU A 156 12.61 -3.37 -8.23
CA GLU A 156 13.81 -4.01 -7.67
C GLU A 156 14.79 -3.00 -7.06
N LYS A 157 14.89 -1.80 -7.65
CA LYS A 157 15.74 -0.75 -7.10
C LYS A 157 15.20 -0.18 -5.80
N SER A 158 13.88 -0.06 -5.66
CA SER A 158 13.28 0.46 -4.43
C SER A 158 13.34 -0.54 -3.27
N ILE A 159 13.12 -1.84 -3.49
CA ILE A 159 13.23 -2.83 -2.42
C ILE A 159 14.67 -3.02 -1.91
N LYS A 160 15.69 -2.72 -2.72
CA LYS A 160 17.10 -2.71 -2.29
C LYS A 160 17.42 -1.64 -1.26
N LEU A 161 16.57 -0.62 -1.12
CA LEU A 161 16.71 0.40 -0.08
C LEU A 161 16.26 -0.11 1.30
N LEU A 162 15.51 -1.21 1.33
CA LEU A 162 15.03 -1.84 2.55
C LEU A 162 16.06 -2.81 3.10
N ARG A 163 16.56 -2.56 4.30
CA ARG A 163 17.43 -3.45 5.04
C ARG A 163 16.62 -4.23 6.08
N LYS A 164 16.54 -5.54 5.97
CA LYS A 164 15.92 -6.38 6.99
C LYS A 164 16.69 -6.25 8.31
N VAL A 165 15.98 -6.02 9.41
CA VAL A 165 16.56 -5.87 10.75
C VAL A 165 16.24 -7.07 11.62
N GLU A 166 14.96 -7.37 11.76
CA GLU A 166 14.47 -8.41 12.66
C GLU A 166 13.08 -8.92 12.21
N TYR A 167 12.59 -9.91 12.90
CA TYR A 167 11.18 -10.30 12.89
C TYR A 167 10.75 -10.68 14.30
N TYR A 168 9.46 -10.65 14.56
CA TYR A 168 8.87 -11.18 15.80
C TYR A 168 7.48 -11.75 15.52
N TYR A 169 7.01 -12.61 16.43
CA TYR A 169 5.65 -13.15 16.38
C TYR A 169 4.69 -12.18 17.07
N GLY A 170 3.59 -11.83 16.38
CA GLY A 170 2.57 -10.90 16.84
C GLY A 170 1.46 -11.56 17.67
#